data_6f7b74b3e0f2218ffe3a81747619e70c
#
_entry.id   6f7b74b3e0f2218ffe3a81747619e70c
#
_cell.length_a   1.000
_cell.length_b   1.000
_cell.length_c   1.000
_cell.angle_alpha   90.00
_cell.angle_beta   90.00
_cell.angle_gamma   90.00
#
_symmetry.space_group_name_H-M   'P 1'
#
loop_
_entity.id
_entity.type
_entity.pdbx_description
1 polymer ?
#
loop_
_entity_poly.entity_id
_entity_poly.type
_entity_poly.pdbx_seq_one_letter_code
_entity_poly.pdbx_strand_id
1 'polypeptide(L)'
;MSVIKNLFLITVSPQLGWDDINKSGHTTRTVLQGGMFPMLAVLALVSFVPMLYEEDWTMSRCVIHAIAELSSFIAALYIVSFLLGGFFSELSKSHSSTIRMNNYIAYNLMFLVFIEILNNSMAYLFPPLLFLYLYLPVIASKGVEYLGVTGEKCVWRVVLTASALMLAIPYIVRKLLEMIIYTGA
;
A
#
# COMPACT_ATOMS: atom_id res chain seq x y z
N MET A 1 4.42 -11.41 -17.00
CA MET A 1 3.42 -11.83 -15.99
C MET A 1 2.62 -10.63 -15.54
N SER A 2 1.34 -10.79 -15.17
CA SER A 2 0.50 -9.67 -14.74
C SER A 2 0.89 -9.22 -13.33
N VAL A 3 1.00 -7.91 -13.09
CA VAL A 3 1.28 -7.32 -11.77
C VAL A 3 0.26 -7.75 -10.72
N ILE A 4 -1.02 -7.87 -11.12
CA ILE A 4 -2.11 -8.32 -10.26
C ILE A 4 -1.92 -9.79 -9.82
N LYS A 5 -1.42 -10.67 -10.71
CA LYS A 5 -1.09 -12.04 -10.34
C LYS A 5 0.01 -12.08 -9.27
N ASN A 6 1.03 -11.24 -9.41
CA ASN A 6 2.11 -11.14 -8.43
C ASN A 6 1.58 -10.66 -7.07
N LEU A 7 0.66 -9.69 -7.07
CA LEU A 7 0.01 -9.24 -5.84
C LEU A 7 -0.75 -10.37 -5.15
N PHE A 8 -1.56 -11.11 -5.90
CA PHE A 8 -2.26 -12.28 -5.35
C PHE A 8 -1.27 -13.31 -4.78
N LEU A 9 -0.18 -13.56 -5.49
CA LEU A 9 0.85 -14.51 -5.05
C LEU A 9 1.56 -14.03 -3.77
N ILE A 10 1.87 -12.72 -3.64
CA ILE A 10 2.42 -12.14 -2.40
C ILE A 10 1.45 -12.32 -1.23
N THR A 11 0.16 -12.17 -1.46
CA THR A 11 -0.87 -12.29 -0.40
C THR A 11 -0.98 -13.73 0.09
N VAL A 12 -0.96 -14.72 -0.80
CA VAL A 12 -1.12 -16.14 -0.45
C VAL A 12 0.20 -16.78 -0.02
N SER A 13 1.29 -16.46 -0.69
CA SER A 13 2.63 -16.99 -0.44
C SER A 13 3.68 -15.90 -0.66
N PRO A 14 3.98 -15.10 0.38
CA PRO A 14 4.87 -13.94 0.24
C PRO A 14 6.24 -14.28 -0.36
N GLN A 15 6.82 -15.41 0.02
CA GLN A 15 8.13 -15.81 -0.49
C GLN A 15 8.11 -16.08 -2.00
N LEU A 16 7.16 -16.90 -2.46
CA LEU A 16 7.02 -17.21 -3.89
C LEU A 16 6.65 -15.96 -4.70
N GLY A 17 5.84 -15.07 -4.12
CA GLY A 17 5.46 -13.82 -4.75
C GLY A 17 6.65 -12.89 -4.97
N TRP A 18 7.52 -12.71 -3.99
CA TRP A 18 8.71 -11.88 -4.12
C TRP A 18 9.76 -12.49 -5.06
N ASP A 19 9.91 -13.83 -5.07
CA ASP A 19 10.77 -14.52 -6.04
C ASP A 19 10.30 -14.27 -7.49
N ASP A 20 9.01 -14.32 -7.71
CA ASP A 20 8.41 -14.11 -9.03
C ASP A 20 8.54 -12.65 -9.49
N ILE A 21 8.37 -11.68 -8.58
CA ILE A 21 8.62 -10.25 -8.83
C ILE A 21 10.09 -10.03 -9.20
N ASN A 22 11.02 -10.65 -8.48
CA ASN A 22 12.44 -10.51 -8.77
C ASN A 22 12.79 -11.04 -10.16
N LYS A 23 12.19 -12.16 -10.57
CA LYS A 23 12.36 -12.74 -11.91
C LYS A 23 11.70 -11.92 -13.02
N SER A 24 10.59 -11.23 -12.70
CA SER A 24 9.83 -10.49 -13.72
C SER A 24 10.52 -9.23 -14.21
N GLY A 25 11.44 -8.65 -13.43
CA GLY A 25 12.18 -7.44 -13.81
C GLY A 25 11.32 -6.20 -14.09
N HIS A 26 10.12 -6.12 -13.52
CA HIS A 26 9.18 -5.03 -13.76
C HIS A 26 9.79 -3.67 -13.38
N THR A 27 9.60 -2.68 -14.26
CA THR A 27 9.91 -1.29 -13.93
C THR A 27 8.84 -0.72 -13.00
N THR A 28 9.18 0.31 -12.21
CA THR A 28 8.21 0.98 -11.33
C THR A 28 6.98 1.47 -12.10
N ARG A 29 7.17 1.99 -13.32
CA ARG A 29 6.07 2.42 -14.19
C ARG A 29 5.11 1.27 -14.50
N THR A 30 5.65 0.09 -14.83
CA THR A 30 4.84 -1.10 -15.12
C THR A 30 4.02 -1.53 -13.89
N VAL A 31 4.61 -1.48 -12.69
CA VAL A 31 3.94 -1.83 -11.43
C VAL A 31 2.82 -0.84 -11.12
N LEU A 32 3.08 0.46 -11.29
CA LEU A 32 2.08 1.49 -11.03
C LEU A 32 0.91 1.43 -12.03
N GLN A 33 1.19 1.35 -13.32
CA GLN A 33 0.16 1.33 -14.36
C GLN A 33 -0.60 0.01 -14.44
N GLY A 34 0.08 -1.11 -14.21
CA GLY A 34 -0.52 -2.44 -14.30
C GLY A 34 -1.11 -2.98 -12.99
N GLY A 35 -0.90 -2.30 -11.86
CA GLY A 35 -1.35 -2.75 -10.54
C GLY A 35 -1.93 -1.62 -9.69
N MET A 36 -1.09 -0.67 -9.26
CA MET A 36 -1.49 0.35 -8.27
C MET A 36 -2.67 1.21 -8.75
N PHE A 37 -2.58 1.82 -9.94
CA PHE A 37 -3.64 2.70 -10.44
C PHE A 37 -4.96 1.98 -10.72
N PRO A 38 -4.99 0.79 -11.36
CA PRO A 38 -6.22 0.01 -11.47
C PRO A 38 -6.86 -0.31 -10.12
N MET A 39 -6.07 -0.68 -9.11
CA MET A 39 -6.59 -0.96 -7.77
C MET A 39 -7.13 0.28 -7.07
N LEU A 40 -6.45 1.43 -7.21
CA LEU A 40 -6.96 2.70 -6.71
C LEU A 40 -8.27 3.10 -7.39
N ALA A 41 -8.43 2.84 -8.70
CA ALA A 41 -9.70 3.06 -9.39
C ALA A 41 -10.82 2.18 -8.83
N VAL A 42 -10.54 0.91 -8.53
CA VAL A 42 -11.50 0.02 -7.86
C VAL A 42 -11.82 0.54 -6.45
N LEU A 43 -10.81 0.96 -5.67
CA LEU A 43 -11.01 1.54 -4.34
C LEU A 43 -11.96 2.74 -4.40
N ALA A 44 -11.74 3.66 -5.37
CA ALA A 44 -12.61 4.82 -5.55
C ALA A 44 -14.06 4.44 -5.85
N LEU A 45 -14.29 3.39 -6.65
CA LEU A 45 -15.65 2.90 -6.92
C LEU A 45 -16.27 2.27 -5.69
N VAL A 46 -15.52 1.48 -4.94
CA VAL A 46 -15.99 0.78 -3.75
C VAL A 46 -16.25 1.74 -2.58
N SER A 47 -15.60 2.90 -2.55
CA SER A 47 -15.89 3.95 -1.55
C SER A 47 -17.33 4.49 -1.59
N PHE A 48 -18.12 4.15 -2.61
CA PHE A 48 -19.55 4.46 -2.68
C PHE A 48 -20.45 3.34 -2.12
N VAL A 49 -19.91 2.17 -1.86
CA VAL A 49 -20.69 1.02 -1.36
C VAL A 49 -21.30 1.28 0.03
N PRO A 50 -20.62 1.96 0.99
CA PRO A 50 -21.22 2.30 2.28
C PRO A 50 -22.55 3.05 2.18
N MET A 51 -22.77 3.83 1.13
CA MET A 51 -24.05 4.51 0.91
C MET A 51 -25.26 3.56 0.77
N LEU A 52 -25.01 2.28 0.46
CA LEU A 52 -26.09 1.29 0.29
C LEU A 52 -26.59 0.72 1.62
N TYR A 53 -25.83 0.86 2.70
CA TYR A 53 -26.16 0.23 3.99
C TYR A 53 -25.98 1.14 5.22
N GLU A 54 -25.39 2.33 5.05
CA GLU A 54 -25.24 3.31 6.12
C GLU A 54 -26.12 4.54 5.84
N GLU A 55 -27.09 4.82 6.71
CA GLU A 55 -28.05 5.92 6.53
C GLU A 55 -27.38 7.31 6.55
N ASP A 56 -26.27 7.44 7.29
CA ASP A 56 -25.51 8.69 7.40
C ASP A 56 -24.59 9.00 6.20
N TRP A 57 -24.47 8.09 5.23
CA TRP A 57 -23.58 8.28 4.10
C TRP A 57 -24.31 8.96 2.94
N THR A 58 -23.92 10.20 2.68
CA THR A 58 -24.38 10.99 1.54
C THR A 58 -23.41 10.87 0.36
N MET A 59 -23.90 11.20 -0.84
CA MET A 59 -23.05 11.23 -2.05
C MET A 59 -21.82 12.11 -1.87
N SER A 60 -21.97 13.29 -1.25
CA SER A 60 -20.85 14.19 -0.98
C SER A 60 -19.82 13.56 -0.06
N ARG A 61 -20.26 12.83 0.95
CA ARG A 61 -19.38 12.12 1.90
C ARG A 61 -18.59 11.01 1.21
N CYS A 62 -19.25 10.23 0.32
CA CYS A 62 -18.58 9.21 -0.49
C CYS A 62 -17.49 9.80 -1.38
N VAL A 63 -17.78 10.92 -2.06
CA VAL A 63 -16.81 11.62 -2.92
C VAL A 63 -15.60 12.11 -2.10
N ILE A 64 -15.84 12.75 -0.97
CA ILE A 64 -14.78 13.23 -0.08
C ILE A 64 -13.91 12.06 0.41
N HIS A 65 -14.56 10.97 0.85
CA HIS A 65 -13.87 9.78 1.30
C HIS A 65 -13.01 9.15 0.19
N ALA A 66 -13.57 8.97 -1.01
CA ALA A 66 -12.82 8.46 -2.16
C ALA A 66 -11.61 9.32 -2.52
N ILE A 67 -11.76 10.66 -2.54
CA ILE A 67 -10.64 11.57 -2.80
C ILE A 67 -9.58 11.48 -1.71
N ALA A 68 -9.99 11.44 -0.43
CA ALA A 68 -9.07 11.33 0.69
C ALA A 68 -8.29 10.01 0.66
N GLU A 69 -8.94 8.88 0.36
CA GLU A 69 -8.29 7.57 0.22
C GLU A 69 -7.30 7.56 -0.94
N LEU A 70 -7.73 7.97 -2.15
CA LEU A 70 -6.86 8.02 -3.32
C LEU A 70 -5.62 8.88 -3.06
N SER A 71 -5.84 10.10 -2.55
CA SER A 71 -4.76 11.04 -2.27
C SER A 71 -3.81 10.50 -1.21
N SER A 72 -4.33 9.80 -0.19
CA SER A 72 -3.51 9.24 0.89
C SER A 72 -2.56 8.16 0.38
N PHE A 73 -3.01 7.24 -0.47
CA PHE A 73 -2.16 6.19 -1.04
C PHE A 73 -1.15 6.73 -2.05
N ILE A 74 -1.54 7.71 -2.87
CA ILE A 74 -0.61 8.38 -3.80
C ILE A 74 0.46 9.14 -3.00
N ALA A 75 0.07 9.92 -2.00
CA ALA A 75 1.01 10.61 -1.13
C ALA A 75 1.94 9.64 -0.38
N ALA A 76 1.37 8.53 0.14
CA ALA A 76 2.15 7.51 0.83
C ALA A 76 3.23 6.91 -0.05
N LEU A 77 2.95 6.64 -1.33
CA LEU A 77 3.95 6.12 -2.26
C LEU A 77 5.19 7.01 -2.31
N TYR A 78 5.01 8.33 -2.43
CA TYR A 78 6.12 9.29 -2.52
C TYR A 78 6.79 9.53 -1.16
N ILE A 79 6.00 9.73 -0.09
CA ILE A 79 6.53 10.04 1.24
C ILE A 79 7.31 8.84 1.80
N VAL A 80 6.77 7.62 1.67
CA VAL A 80 7.46 6.41 2.14
C VAL A 80 8.75 6.18 1.34
N SER A 81 8.71 6.38 0.01
CA SER A 81 9.91 6.27 -0.83
C SER A 81 10.99 7.26 -0.43
N PHE A 82 10.62 8.51 -0.16
CA PHE A 82 11.53 9.54 0.30
C PHE A 82 12.15 9.21 1.67
N LEU A 83 11.31 8.83 2.64
CA LEU A 83 11.75 8.52 4.00
C LEU A 83 12.62 7.27 4.04
N LEU A 84 12.24 6.18 3.35
CA LEU A 84 13.06 4.96 3.30
C LEU A 84 14.38 5.20 2.59
N GLY A 85 14.39 5.98 1.50
CA GLY A 85 15.62 6.38 0.83
C GLY A 85 16.54 7.23 1.72
N GLY A 86 15.97 8.07 2.59
CA GLY A 86 16.71 8.87 3.56
C GLY A 86 17.25 8.04 4.74
N PHE A 87 16.42 7.17 5.32
CA PHE A 87 16.82 6.32 6.46
C PHE A 87 17.81 5.21 6.06
N PHE A 88 17.67 4.70 4.86
CA PHE A 88 18.49 3.62 4.32
C PHE A 88 19.10 4.02 2.98
N SER A 89 20.10 4.91 3.04
CA SER A 89 20.75 5.45 1.84
C SER A 89 21.26 4.38 0.87
N GLU A 90 21.52 3.17 1.35
CA GLU A 90 21.92 2.03 0.53
C GLU A 90 20.82 1.57 -0.44
N LEU A 91 19.55 1.75 -0.08
CA LEU A 91 18.41 1.38 -0.91
C LEU A 91 18.19 2.32 -2.11
N SER A 92 18.90 3.46 -2.12
CA SER A 92 18.76 4.47 -3.19
C SER A 92 20.08 4.80 -3.91
N LYS A 93 21.18 4.10 -3.60
CA LYS A 93 22.53 4.38 -4.17
C LYS A 93 22.61 4.22 -5.69
N SER A 94 21.81 3.35 -6.28
CA SER A 94 21.81 3.12 -7.73
C SER A 94 20.40 3.20 -8.30
N HIS A 95 20.31 3.44 -9.61
CA HIS A 95 19.02 3.43 -10.31
C HIS A 95 18.27 2.09 -10.14
N SER A 96 18.99 0.98 -10.20
CA SER A 96 18.42 -0.36 -9.99
C SER A 96 17.90 -0.56 -8.57
N SER A 97 18.61 -0.09 -7.54
CA SER A 97 18.14 -0.20 -6.15
C SER A 97 16.94 0.70 -5.88
N THR A 98 16.88 1.90 -6.46
CA THR A 98 15.72 2.79 -6.38
C THR A 98 14.47 2.16 -7.02
N ILE A 99 14.60 1.51 -8.19
CA ILE A 99 13.49 0.78 -8.82
C ILE A 99 12.98 -0.34 -7.89
N ARG A 100 13.88 -1.14 -7.32
CA ARG A 100 13.51 -2.21 -6.39
C ARG A 100 12.80 -1.67 -5.15
N MET A 101 13.31 -0.60 -4.55
CA MET A 101 12.69 0.06 -3.39
C MET A 101 11.28 0.56 -3.72
N ASN A 102 11.10 1.27 -4.84
CA ASN A 102 9.80 1.76 -5.25
C ASN A 102 8.81 0.63 -5.56
N ASN A 103 9.27 -0.44 -6.21
CA ASN A 103 8.44 -1.63 -6.44
C ASN A 103 8.06 -2.31 -5.13
N TYR A 104 9.00 -2.45 -4.19
CA TYR A 104 8.73 -3.00 -2.86
C TYR A 104 7.64 -2.21 -2.14
N ILE A 105 7.75 -0.89 -2.12
CA ILE A 105 6.74 -0.02 -1.52
C ILE A 105 5.40 -0.14 -2.25
N ALA A 106 5.40 -0.10 -3.58
CA ALA A 106 4.18 -0.18 -4.37
C ALA A 106 3.41 -1.48 -4.14
N TYR A 107 4.08 -2.64 -4.12
CA TYR A 107 3.42 -3.93 -3.86
C TYR A 107 2.85 -4.02 -2.44
N ASN A 108 3.58 -3.53 -1.43
CA ASN A 108 3.07 -3.51 -0.05
C ASN A 108 1.88 -2.53 0.10
N LEU A 109 1.93 -1.36 -0.55
CA LEU A 109 0.79 -0.43 -0.56
C LEU A 109 -0.40 -0.99 -1.35
N MET A 110 -0.20 -1.71 -2.45
CA MET A 110 -1.28 -2.41 -3.16
C MET A 110 -1.97 -3.44 -2.26
N PHE A 111 -1.23 -4.13 -1.40
CA PHE A 111 -1.84 -5.02 -0.41
C PHE A 111 -2.72 -4.24 0.59
N LEU A 112 -2.29 -3.06 1.05
CA LEU A 112 -3.13 -2.21 1.90
C LEU A 112 -4.36 -1.68 1.15
N VAL A 113 -4.22 -1.26 -0.11
CA VAL A 113 -5.36 -0.88 -0.97
C VAL A 113 -6.36 -2.04 -1.09
N PHE A 114 -5.86 -3.28 -1.23
CA PHE A 114 -6.72 -4.46 -1.26
C PHE A 114 -7.50 -4.63 0.05
N ILE A 115 -6.87 -4.42 1.21
CA ILE A 115 -7.58 -4.46 2.51
C ILE A 115 -8.64 -3.36 2.58
N GLU A 116 -8.35 -2.13 2.13
CA GLU A 116 -9.34 -1.05 2.14
C GLU A 116 -10.51 -1.32 1.19
N ILE A 117 -10.26 -1.93 0.02
CA ILE A 117 -11.34 -2.40 -0.87
C ILE A 117 -12.24 -3.40 -0.15
N LEU A 118 -11.68 -4.37 0.57
CA LEU A 118 -12.46 -5.33 1.35
C LEU A 118 -13.21 -4.64 2.48
N ASN A 119 -12.56 -3.73 3.19
CA ASN A 119 -13.16 -2.98 4.30
C ASN A 119 -14.37 -2.14 3.85
N ASN A 120 -14.24 -1.39 2.76
CA ASN A 120 -15.33 -0.59 2.20
C ASN A 120 -16.46 -1.45 1.62
N SER A 121 -16.14 -2.67 1.11
CA SER A 121 -17.14 -3.60 0.56
C SER A 121 -17.94 -4.35 1.63
N MET A 122 -17.33 -4.60 2.80
CA MET A 122 -17.82 -5.56 3.79
C MET A 122 -17.86 -4.98 5.21
N ALA A 123 -18.04 -3.68 5.38
CA ALA A 123 -17.82 -2.92 6.62
C ALA A 123 -18.48 -3.50 7.89
N TYR A 124 -19.59 -4.23 7.77
CA TYR A 124 -20.28 -4.83 8.91
C TYR A 124 -20.03 -6.33 9.11
N LEU A 125 -19.47 -7.02 8.14
CA LEU A 125 -19.39 -8.50 8.20
C LEU A 125 -18.14 -9.05 8.86
N PHE A 126 -17.04 -8.25 8.95
CA PHE A 126 -15.76 -8.82 9.41
C PHE A 126 -14.86 -7.86 10.22
N PRO A 127 -15.09 -7.76 11.58
CA PRO A 127 -14.03 -7.22 12.47
C PRO A 127 -12.64 -7.85 12.28
N PRO A 128 -12.50 -9.14 11.81
CA PRO A 128 -11.20 -9.76 11.56
C PRO A 128 -10.34 -9.09 10.50
N LEU A 129 -10.87 -8.25 9.60
CA LEU A 129 -10.07 -7.54 8.59
C LEU A 129 -8.94 -6.69 9.20
N LEU A 130 -9.12 -6.21 10.45
CA LEU A 130 -8.06 -5.50 11.19
C LEU A 130 -6.79 -6.35 11.37
N PHE A 131 -6.90 -7.67 11.48
CA PHE A 131 -5.74 -8.55 11.59
C PHE A 131 -4.95 -8.65 10.28
N LEU A 132 -5.56 -8.36 9.14
CA LEU A 132 -4.84 -8.34 7.85
C LEU A 132 -3.77 -7.25 7.81
N TYR A 133 -3.96 -6.11 8.49
CA TYR A 133 -2.92 -5.09 8.59
C TYR A 133 -1.67 -5.61 9.28
N LEU A 134 -1.81 -6.53 10.26
CA LEU A 134 -0.69 -7.17 10.94
C LEU A 134 0.05 -8.17 10.03
N TYR A 135 -0.52 -8.55 8.91
CA TYR A 135 0.13 -9.40 7.92
C TYR A 135 1.12 -8.61 7.03
N LEU A 136 1.00 -7.29 6.95
CA LEU A 136 1.92 -6.44 6.19
C LEU A 136 3.40 -6.65 6.59
N PRO A 137 3.81 -6.65 7.88
CA PRO A 137 5.18 -6.94 8.26
C PRO A 137 5.69 -8.31 7.78
N VAL A 138 4.80 -9.31 7.67
CA VAL A 138 5.16 -10.63 7.15
C VAL A 138 5.49 -10.56 5.66
N ILE A 139 4.63 -9.89 4.88
CA ILE A 139 4.87 -9.65 3.45
C ILE A 139 6.16 -8.83 3.27
N ALA A 140 6.30 -7.75 4.04
CA ALA A 140 7.46 -6.87 4.00
C ALA A 140 8.75 -7.61 4.33
N SER A 141 8.76 -8.50 5.34
CA SER A 141 9.93 -9.27 5.75
C SER A 141 10.47 -10.16 4.63
N LYS A 142 9.57 -10.82 3.88
CA LYS A 142 9.97 -11.65 2.74
C LYS A 142 10.44 -10.84 1.53
N GLY A 143 10.01 -9.58 1.44
CA GLY A 143 10.45 -8.66 0.37
C GLY A 143 11.81 -8.01 0.61
N VAL A 144 12.40 -8.11 1.79
CA VAL A 144 13.70 -7.49 2.08
C VAL A 144 14.83 -8.12 1.28
N GLU A 145 14.77 -9.42 0.99
CA GLU A 145 15.72 -10.10 0.11
C GLU A 145 15.72 -9.51 -1.30
N TYR A 146 14.54 -9.13 -1.81
CA TYR A 146 14.39 -8.45 -3.10
C TYR A 146 15.09 -7.07 -3.11
N LEU A 147 15.17 -6.39 -1.96
CA LEU A 147 15.92 -5.14 -1.81
C LEU A 147 17.45 -5.35 -1.80
N GLY A 148 17.91 -6.59 -1.61
CA GLY A 148 19.34 -6.90 -1.49
C GLY A 148 19.94 -6.52 -0.14
N VAL A 149 19.11 -6.35 0.89
CA VAL A 149 19.55 -6.05 2.25
C VAL A 149 20.06 -7.35 2.91
N THR A 150 21.26 -7.31 3.42
CA THR A 150 21.92 -8.44 4.12
C THR A 150 22.19 -8.08 5.58
N GLY A 151 22.16 -9.10 6.44
CA GLY A 151 22.40 -8.94 7.88
C GLY A 151 21.11 -8.80 8.70
N GLU A 152 20.93 -9.71 9.64
CA GLU A 152 19.70 -9.89 10.42
C GLU A 152 19.20 -8.61 11.11
N LYS A 153 20.10 -7.86 11.75
CA LYS A 153 19.75 -6.59 12.41
C LYS A 153 19.29 -5.51 11.42
N CYS A 154 19.87 -5.47 10.23
CA CYS A 154 19.50 -4.51 9.19
C CYS A 154 18.13 -4.88 8.59
N VAL A 155 17.89 -6.15 8.32
CA VAL A 155 16.61 -6.70 7.84
C VAL A 155 15.46 -6.29 8.76
N TRP A 156 15.56 -6.55 10.07
CA TRP A 156 14.50 -6.19 11.01
C TRP A 156 14.27 -4.69 11.11
N ARG A 157 15.31 -3.86 11.06
CA ARG A 157 15.14 -2.40 11.01
C ARG A 157 14.38 -1.94 9.79
N VAL A 158 14.73 -2.46 8.60
CA VAL A 158 14.04 -2.12 7.35
C VAL A 158 12.58 -2.57 7.42
N VAL A 159 12.31 -3.80 7.85
CA VAL A 159 10.94 -4.34 7.96
C VAL A 159 10.08 -3.50 8.88
N LEU A 160 10.54 -3.23 10.09
CA LEU A 160 9.77 -2.48 11.09
C LEU A 160 9.53 -1.03 10.63
N THR A 161 10.58 -0.36 10.14
CA THR A 161 10.46 1.02 9.67
C THR A 161 9.56 1.11 8.44
N ALA A 162 9.75 0.24 7.45
CA ALA A 162 8.94 0.22 6.24
C ALA A 162 7.46 -0.07 6.54
N SER A 163 7.19 -1.10 7.36
CA SER A 163 5.81 -1.46 7.72
C SER A 163 5.13 -0.35 8.52
N ALA A 164 5.84 0.25 9.49
CA ALA A 164 5.31 1.36 10.28
C ALA A 164 4.98 2.58 9.40
N LEU A 165 5.87 2.95 8.47
CA LEU A 165 5.65 4.06 7.55
C LEU A 165 4.48 3.78 6.59
N MET A 166 4.42 2.56 6.02
CA MET A 166 3.37 2.18 5.07
C MET A 166 1.99 2.13 5.73
N LEU A 167 1.89 1.79 7.02
CA LEU A 167 0.64 1.82 7.77
C LEU A 167 0.28 3.23 8.25
N ALA A 168 1.26 3.97 8.78
CA ALA A 168 1.00 5.26 9.42
C ALA A 168 0.71 6.36 8.39
N ILE A 169 1.46 6.43 7.29
CA ILE A 169 1.38 7.57 6.36
C ILE A 169 0.02 7.64 5.64
N PRO A 170 -0.53 6.57 5.04
CA PRO A 170 -1.86 6.64 4.43
C PRO A 170 -2.93 7.06 5.45
N TYR A 171 -2.88 6.50 6.66
CA TYR A 171 -3.80 6.85 7.72
C TYR A 171 -3.72 8.32 8.15
N ILE A 172 -2.50 8.83 8.40
CA ILE A 172 -2.29 10.22 8.80
C ILE A 172 -2.74 11.19 7.70
N VAL A 173 -2.34 10.93 6.45
CA VAL A 173 -2.71 11.79 5.32
C VAL A 173 -4.23 11.80 5.12
N ARG A 174 -4.89 10.64 5.19
CA ARG A 174 -6.35 10.55 5.09
C ARG A 174 -7.02 11.37 6.19
N LYS A 175 -6.59 11.22 7.45
CA LYS A 175 -7.16 11.97 8.58
C LYS A 175 -6.94 13.46 8.48
N LEU A 176 -5.77 13.90 8.02
CA LEU A 176 -5.50 15.33 7.78
C LEU A 176 -6.41 15.90 6.68
N LEU A 177 -6.59 15.17 5.57
CA LEU A 177 -7.46 15.60 4.48
C LEU A 177 -8.92 15.68 4.93
N GLU A 178 -9.42 14.65 5.63
CA GLU A 178 -10.76 14.66 6.21
C GLU A 178 -10.95 15.87 7.15
N MET A 179 -10.00 16.12 8.05
CA MET A 179 -10.07 17.24 8.98
C MET A 179 -10.12 18.59 8.24
N ILE A 180 -9.28 18.80 7.23
CA ILE A 180 -9.25 20.06 6.44
C ILE A 180 -10.58 20.26 5.73
N ILE A 181 -11.15 19.21 5.13
CA ILE A 181 -12.39 19.33 4.37
C ILE A 181 -13.58 19.58 5.29
N TYR A 182 -13.65 18.90 6.45
CA TYR A 182 -14.77 19.07 7.40
C TYR A 182 -14.67 20.36 8.24
N THR A 183 -13.48 20.92 8.45
CA THR A 183 -13.32 22.19 9.16
C THR A 183 -13.39 23.41 8.24
N GLY A 184 -13.23 23.21 6.93
CA GLY A 184 -13.28 24.29 5.94
C GLY A 184 -14.66 24.46 5.28
N ALA A 185 -15.62 23.59 5.62
CA ALA A 185 -17.02 23.67 5.18
C ALA A 185 -17.91 24.17 6.31
#